data_108db27df86b0bc528295d7d447dcdb5
#
_entry.id   108db27df86b0bc528295d7d447dcdb5
#
_cell.length_a   1.000
_cell.length_b   1.000
_cell.length_c   1.000
_cell.angle_alpha   90.00
_cell.angle_beta   90.00
_cell.angle_gamma   90.00
#
_symmetry.space_group_name_H-M   'P 1'
#
loop_
_entity.id
_entity.type
_entity.pdbx_description
1 polymer ?
#
loop_
_entity_poly.entity_id
_entity_poly.type
_entity_poly.pdbx_seq_one_letter_code
_entity_poly.pdbx_strand_id
1 'polypeptide(L)'
;MKKKLVALTLAAVMTISMAGCGNTMSDEYVTINKYKGLEITEVEKTEVTDETVENTVKSYLTAAPLKTEITDRAAQDGDTVDIDFVGKVDGKAFDGGTASGASLKIGSGTYIGANGDYKGFEEQIVGHKKGDKFDIEVKFPDDYSESTLAGKVATFSITLNGIYEVSDDTEITDEWVKQNSDTAETVEEFKEEIRTKMKENNESTRQSQLQSEVLEALSEQVEVKKYPDGDVDKEYQAVEDYYTAYAQQYGMEFADFLETYMNMTEDDFKKKAKEVAEESVKKKLACELLAKKKKLEPSDKEYEKKVEEYAEKAGYEDVDAFRKAYDEDTIRATILQEAVANYLLESSVQVEAASTDNSTDGSSSDATNK
;
A
#
# COMPACT_ATOMS: atom_id res chain seq x y z
N MET A 1 -27.78 8.00 -18.13
CA MET A 1 -26.37 8.44 -18.38
C MET A 1 -25.70 7.33 -19.17
N LYS A 2 -25.18 7.62 -20.35
CA LYS A 2 -24.75 6.61 -21.33
C LYS A 2 -23.38 6.07 -20.95
N LYS A 3 -23.29 4.74 -20.79
CA LYS A 3 -22.08 3.97 -20.54
C LYS A 3 -21.16 4.10 -21.76
N LYS A 4 -19.93 4.58 -21.58
CA LYS A 4 -18.88 4.51 -22.60
C LYS A 4 -18.04 3.27 -22.34
N LEU A 5 -18.20 2.26 -23.17
CA LEU A 5 -17.24 1.18 -23.33
C LEU A 5 -15.92 1.79 -23.82
N VAL A 6 -14.85 1.54 -23.10
CA VAL A 6 -13.49 1.81 -23.59
C VAL A 6 -13.12 0.64 -24.50
N ALA A 7 -13.21 0.86 -25.80
CA ALA A 7 -12.67 -0.06 -26.79
C ALA A 7 -11.14 0.21 -26.89
N LEU A 8 -10.34 -0.76 -26.47
CA LEU A 8 -8.90 -0.78 -26.80
C LEU A 8 -8.80 -1.00 -28.30
N THR A 9 -8.46 0.04 -29.03
CA THR A 9 -8.06 -0.06 -30.44
C THR A 9 -6.56 -0.40 -30.48
N LEU A 10 -6.24 -1.64 -30.84
CA LEU A 10 -4.91 -2.03 -31.26
C LEU A 10 -4.48 -1.16 -32.45
N ALA A 11 -3.50 -0.32 -32.22
CA ALA A 11 -2.81 0.37 -33.31
C ALA A 11 -1.91 -0.63 -34.04
N ALA A 12 -2.10 -0.73 -35.34
CA ALA A 12 -1.35 -1.62 -36.21
C ALA A 12 0.14 -1.22 -36.22
N VAL A 13 0.97 -2.08 -35.65
CA VAL A 13 2.42 -1.96 -35.75
C VAL A 13 2.84 -2.35 -37.16
N MET A 14 3.45 -1.41 -37.88
CA MET A 14 4.11 -1.68 -39.15
C MET A 14 5.28 -2.64 -38.93
N THR A 15 5.19 -3.81 -39.53
CA THR A 15 6.29 -4.77 -39.62
C THR A 15 7.42 -4.21 -40.46
N ILE A 16 8.45 -3.71 -39.80
CA ILE A 16 9.76 -3.56 -40.41
C ILE A 16 10.50 -4.87 -40.18
N SER A 17 10.47 -5.73 -41.18
CA SER A 17 11.29 -6.94 -41.24
C SER A 17 12.76 -6.56 -41.46
N MET A 18 13.51 -6.36 -40.36
CA MET A 18 14.96 -6.45 -40.42
C MET A 18 15.38 -7.85 -39.96
N ALA A 19 15.81 -8.65 -40.92
CA ALA A 19 16.51 -9.90 -40.72
C ALA A 19 17.82 -9.64 -39.97
N GLY A 20 17.78 -9.65 -38.63
CA GLY A 20 18.93 -9.57 -37.76
C GLY A 20 19.15 -10.92 -37.10
N CYS A 21 20.05 -11.76 -37.64
CA CYS A 21 20.55 -12.96 -36.99
C CYS A 21 21.04 -12.62 -35.59
N GLY A 22 20.32 -13.11 -34.52
CA GLY A 22 20.77 -13.00 -33.14
C GLY A 22 19.78 -12.41 -32.15
N ASN A 23 18.59 -12.00 -32.57
CA ASN A 23 17.54 -11.44 -31.70
C ASN A 23 16.33 -12.37 -31.46
N THR A 24 16.38 -13.57 -31.99
CA THR A 24 15.33 -14.60 -31.86
C THR A 24 15.86 -15.77 -31.05
N MET A 25 15.04 -16.33 -30.18
CA MET A 25 15.35 -17.59 -29.48
C MET A 25 14.10 -18.43 -29.29
N SER A 26 14.30 -19.73 -29.13
CA SER A 26 13.20 -20.69 -29.09
C SER A 26 13.57 -21.94 -28.31
N ASP A 27 12.57 -22.54 -27.69
CA ASP A 27 12.60 -23.88 -27.12
C ASP A 27 11.37 -24.71 -27.54
N GLU A 28 10.95 -25.68 -26.74
CA GLU A 28 9.77 -26.49 -27.00
C GLU A 28 8.45 -25.80 -26.67
N TYR A 29 8.46 -24.77 -25.79
CA TYR A 29 7.28 -24.09 -25.28
C TYR A 29 7.00 -22.77 -26.00
N VAL A 30 8.05 -21.95 -26.20
CA VAL A 30 7.90 -20.59 -26.75
C VAL A 30 8.93 -20.27 -27.81
N THR A 31 8.60 -19.25 -28.60
CA THR A 31 9.55 -18.52 -29.46
C THR A 31 9.54 -17.06 -29.06
N ILE A 32 10.68 -16.49 -28.77
CA ILE A 32 10.88 -15.05 -28.59
C ILE A 32 11.39 -14.49 -29.90
N ASN A 33 10.59 -13.67 -30.57
CA ASN A 33 10.90 -13.12 -31.88
C ASN A 33 11.89 -11.94 -31.82
N LYS A 34 11.81 -11.17 -30.73
CA LYS A 34 12.69 -10.02 -30.46
C LYS A 34 12.86 -9.86 -28.94
N TYR A 35 14.12 -9.66 -28.48
CA TYR A 35 14.41 -9.38 -27.05
C TYR A 35 15.42 -8.24 -26.86
N LYS A 36 15.96 -7.65 -27.93
CA LYS A 36 16.84 -6.46 -27.87
C LYS A 36 16.19 -5.30 -28.60
N GLY A 37 16.40 -4.10 -28.08
CA GLY A 37 15.81 -2.89 -28.63
C GLY A 37 14.28 -2.96 -28.56
N LEU A 38 13.74 -3.46 -27.45
CA LEU A 38 12.31 -3.37 -27.14
C LEU A 38 11.97 -1.91 -26.93
N GLU A 39 10.88 -1.47 -27.52
CA GLU A 39 10.33 -0.15 -27.27
C GLU A 39 9.42 -0.23 -26.04
N ILE A 40 9.63 0.64 -25.08
CA ILE A 40 8.83 0.73 -23.85
C ILE A 40 8.38 2.16 -23.66
N THR A 41 7.27 2.35 -22.96
CA THR A 41 6.79 3.68 -22.61
C THR A 41 7.82 4.41 -21.75
N GLU A 42 8.05 5.68 -22.02
CA GLU A 42 8.91 6.51 -21.18
C GLU A 42 8.31 6.65 -19.78
N VAL A 43 9.12 6.36 -18.77
CA VAL A 43 8.76 6.58 -17.37
C VAL A 43 9.52 7.79 -16.87
N GLU A 44 8.79 8.89 -16.70
CA GLU A 44 9.36 10.15 -16.23
C GLU A 44 9.96 10.03 -14.83
N LYS A 45 11.00 10.82 -14.56
CA LYS A 45 11.55 10.95 -13.21
C LYS A 45 10.71 11.91 -12.41
N THR A 46 10.18 11.44 -11.29
CA THR A 46 9.51 12.31 -10.32
C THR A 46 10.55 13.10 -9.53
N GLU A 47 10.58 14.41 -9.73
CA GLU A 47 11.48 15.30 -8.99
C GLU A 47 11.01 15.50 -7.55
N VAL A 48 11.97 15.52 -6.62
CA VAL A 48 11.72 15.88 -5.22
C VAL A 48 12.07 17.35 -5.04
N THR A 49 11.03 18.18 -4.95
CA THR A 49 11.16 19.64 -4.75
C THR A 49 11.19 19.99 -3.27
N ASP A 50 11.63 21.19 -2.94
CA ASP A 50 11.56 21.71 -1.57
C ASP A 50 10.12 21.76 -1.05
N GLU A 51 9.16 22.10 -1.92
CA GLU A 51 7.74 22.12 -1.58
C GLU A 51 7.24 20.71 -1.19
N THR A 52 7.61 19.65 -1.91
CA THR A 52 7.20 18.28 -1.57
C THR A 52 7.81 17.82 -0.26
N VAL A 53 9.06 18.21 0.03
CA VAL A 53 9.70 17.93 1.32
C VAL A 53 8.99 18.67 2.45
N GLU A 54 8.72 19.96 2.29
CA GLU A 54 8.00 20.76 3.30
C GLU A 54 6.60 20.21 3.59
N ASN A 55 5.87 19.79 2.57
CA ASN A 55 4.55 19.19 2.74
C ASN A 55 4.63 17.85 3.49
N THR A 56 5.66 17.05 3.22
CA THR A 56 5.90 15.80 3.94
C THR A 56 6.24 16.08 5.40
N VAL A 57 7.12 17.05 5.68
CA VAL A 57 7.46 17.49 7.03
C VAL A 57 6.21 17.95 7.80
N LYS A 58 5.32 18.74 7.19
CA LYS A 58 4.05 19.15 7.80
C LYS A 58 3.14 17.96 8.12
N SER A 59 3.14 16.93 7.28
CA SER A 59 2.38 15.71 7.55
C SER A 59 2.91 14.97 8.77
N TYR A 60 4.23 14.91 8.96
CA TYR A 60 4.84 14.36 10.18
C TYR A 60 4.45 15.15 11.43
N LEU A 61 4.53 16.48 11.38
CA LEU A 61 4.12 17.33 12.50
C LEU A 61 2.64 17.16 12.86
N THR A 62 1.78 17.04 11.85
CA THR A 62 0.34 16.78 12.04
C THR A 62 0.09 15.43 12.70
N ALA A 63 0.84 14.39 12.30
CA ALA A 63 0.71 13.05 12.86
C ALA A 63 1.28 12.94 14.28
N ALA A 64 2.35 13.69 14.58
CA ALA A 64 3.02 13.69 15.86
C ALA A 64 3.32 15.14 16.32
N PRO A 65 2.32 15.88 16.80
CA PRO A 65 2.53 17.23 17.26
C PRO A 65 3.46 17.27 18.48
N LEU A 66 4.21 18.37 18.63
CA LEU A 66 5.13 18.55 19.74
C LEU A 66 4.35 18.52 21.06
N LYS A 67 4.80 17.68 22.00
CA LYS A 67 4.22 17.52 23.32
C LYS A 67 5.22 17.96 24.38
N THR A 68 4.82 18.92 25.23
CA THR A 68 5.61 19.33 26.40
C THR A 68 4.99 18.71 27.64
N GLU A 69 5.77 17.92 28.37
CA GLU A 69 5.28 17.28 29.59
C GLU A 69 5.07 18.31 30.72
N ILE A 70 3.92 18.22 31.38
CA ILE A 70 3.54 19.04 32.53
C ILE A 70 3.73 18.20 33.79
N THR A 71 4.65 18.66 34.66
CA THR A 71 5.00 17.93 35.89
C THR A 71 4.67 18.69 37.17
N ASP A 72 4.35 19.97 37.07
CA ASP A 72 4.22 20.90 38.20
C ASP A 72 2.76 21.16 38.65
N ARG A 73 1.79 20.76 37.84
CA ARG A 73 0.35 20.94 38.12
C ARG A 73 -0.47 19.68 37.85
N ALA A 74 -1.71 19.71 38.25
CA ALA A 74 -2.71 18.71 37.91
C ALA A 74 -3.25 18.92 36.47
N ALA A 75 -3.84 17.88 35.89
CA ALA A 75 -4.50 17.89 34.60
C ALA A 75 -5.67 18.88 34.58
N GLN A 76 -5.80 19.61 33.48
CA GLN A 76 -6.82 20.60 33.21
C GLN A 76 -7.53 20.33 31.89
N ASP A 77 -8.64 21.00 31.67
CA ASP A 77 -9.33 21.01 30.38
C ASP A 77 -8.39 21.53 29.28
N GLY A 78 -8.36 20.86 28.14
CA GLY A 78 -7.46 21.13 27.01
C GLY A 78 -6.12 20.40 27.04
N ASP A 79 -5.68 19.88 28.19
CA ASP A 79 -4.46 19.05 28.26
C ASP A 79 -4.64 17.75 27.53
N THR A 80 -3.55 17.22 26.98
CA THR A 80 -3.48 15.84 26.49
C THR A 80 -2.86 14.97 27.58
N VAL A 81 -3.50 13.86 27.89
CA VAL A 81 -3.01 12.93 28.90
C VAL A 81 -2.69 11.57 28.28
N ASP A 82 -1.73 10.89 28.90
CA ASP A 82 -1.43 9.48 28.66
C ASP A 82 -1.99 8.69 29.83
N ILE A 83 -2.86 7.72 29.53
CA ILE A 83 -3.55 6.94 30.55
C ILE A 83 -3.55 5.45 30.23
N ASP A 84 -3.47 4.64 31.30
CA ASP A 84 -3.92 3.26 31.25
C ASP A 84 -5.31 3.19 31.88
N PHE A 85 -6.19 2.38 31.35
CA PHE A 85 -7.49 2.17 31.98
C PHE A 85 -8.00 0.73 31.82
N VAL A 86 -8.81 0.31 32.81
CA VAL A 86 -9.55 -0.96 32.78
C VAL A 86 -11.00 -0.69 33.18
N GLY A 87 -11.90 -0.84 32.22
CA GLY A 87 -13.34 -0.66 32.38
C GLY A 87 -14.04 -1.97 32.78
N LYS A 88 -14.97 -1.87 33.70
CA LYS A 88 -15.80 -2.99 34.19
C LYS A 88 -17.25 -2.57 34.27
N VAL A 89 -18.14 -3.47 33.83
CA VAL A 89 -19.58 -3.39 34.06
C VAL A 89 -19.95 -4.57 34.97
N ASP A 90 -20.64 -4.30 36.07
CA ASP A 90 -20.98 -5.31 37.09
C ASP A 90 -19.74 -6.12 37.57
N GLY A 91 -18.57 -5.45 37.67
CA GLY A 91 -17.32 -6.04 38.12
C GLY A 91 -16.58 -6.90 37.07
N LYS A 92 -17.10 -7.00 35.83
CA LYS A 92 -16.51 -7.77 34.74
C LYS A 92 -15.97 -6.82 33.68
N ALA A 93 -14.72 -7.06 33.24
CA ALA A 93 -14.15 -6.36 32.09
C ALA A 93 -14.94 -6.69 30.80
N PHE A 94 -14.98 -5.74 29.87
CA PHE A 94 -15.66 -5.86 28.59
C PHE A 94 -14.70 -5.50 27.42
N ASP A 95 -15.03 -5.98 26.26
CA ASP A 95 -14.22 -5.73 25.05
C ASP A 95 -14.20 -4.24 24.70
N GLY A 96 -13.01 -3.70 24.41
CA GLY A 96 -12.79 -2.27 24.19
C GLY A 96 -12.72 -1.43 25.46
N GLY A 97 -12.95 -2.02 26.65
CA GLY A 97 -12.88 -1.34 27.94
C GLY A 97 -11.48 -1.23 28.55
N THR A 98 -10.42 -1.72 27.88
CA THR A 98 -9.05 -1.73 28.41
C THR A 98 -8.09 -1.15 27.41
N ALA A 99 -7.22 -0.24 27.85
CA ALA A 99 -6.10 0.27 27.05
C ALA A 99 -4.90 0.59 27.95
N SER A 100 -3.71 0.60 27.34
CA SER A 100 -2.46 1.04 27.95
C SER A 100 -1.82 2.08 27.02
N GLY A 101 -1.30 3.16 27.60
CA GLY A 101 -0.68 4.26 26.84
C GLY A 101 -1.67 5.01 25.94
N ALA A 102 -2.95 5.08 26.33
CA ALA A 102 -3.96 5.79 25.54
C ALA A 102 -3.77 7.31 25.64
N SER A 103 -3.59 7.97 24.48
CA SER A 103 -3.51 9.42 24.40
C SER A 103 -4.92 10.02 24.30
N LEU A 104 -5.25 10.94 25.18
CA LEU A 104 -6.56 11.57 25.28
C LEU A 104 -6.43 13.07 25.51
N LYS A 105 -7.09 13.89 24.68
CA LYS A 105 -7.25 15.33 24.93
C LYS A 105 -8.50 15.56 25.78
N ILE A 106 -8.31 16.12 26.98
CA ILE A 106 -9.42 16.43 27.91
C ILE A 106 -10.29 17.53 27.27
N GLY A 107 -11.59 17.31 27.24
CA GLY A 107 -12.56 18.22 26.60
C GLY A 107 -12.78 17.97 25.11
N SER A 108 -12.17 16.91 24.53
CA SER A 108 -12.38 16.54 23.11
C SER A 108 -13.76 15.96 22.83
N GLY A 109 -14.39 15.37 23.82
CA GLY A 109 -15.65 14.61 23.67
C GLY A 109 -15.49 13.28 22.93
N THR A 110 -14.28 12.74 22.85
CA THR A 110 -13.97 11.49 22.15
C THR A 110 -14.39 10.27 22.96
N TYR A 111 -14.38 10.40 24.30
CA TYR A 111 -14.79 9.36 25.21
C TYR A 111 -16.24 9.57 25.68
N ILE A 112 -16.73 8.69 26.56
CA ILE A 112 -18.10 8.73 27.03
C ILE A 112 -18.37 10.05 27.75
N GLY A 113 -19.30 10.85 27.23
CA GLY A 113 -19.71 12.12 27.79
C GLY A 113 -20.59 11.95 29.06
N ALA A 114 -20.92 13.09 29.68
CA ALA A 114 -21.82 13.12 30.82
C ALA A 114 -23.21 12.59 30.44
N ASN A 115 -23.81 11.72 31.32
CA ASN A 115 -25.12 11.15 31.08
C ASN A 115 -25.90 11.02 32.40
N GLY A 116 -26.99 11.78 32.51
CA GLY A 116 -27.78 11.90 33.76
C GLY A 116 -26.96 12.49 34.89
N ASP A 117 -26.87 11.78 36.00
CA ASP A 117 -26.11 12.19 37.19
C ASP A 117 -24.60 11.83 37.12
N TYR A 118 -24.17 11.17 36.02
CA TYR A 118 -22.78 10.76 35.84
C TYR A 118 -22.00 11.77 34.99
N LYS A 119 -20.82 12.13 35.50
CA LYS A 119 -19.87 12.96 34.73
C LYS A 119 -19.30 12.19 33.56
N GLY A 120 -18.83 12.93 32.55
CA GLY A 120 -18.10 12.35 31.43
C GLY A 120 -16.73 11.76 31.83
N PHE A 121 -16.24 10.85 31.05
CA PHE A 121 -14.93 10.19 31.27
C PHE A 121 -13.80 11.21 31.41
N GLU A 122 -13.70 12.14 30.46
CA GLU A 122 -12.65 13.15 30.38
C GLU A 122 -12.72 14.15 31.55
N GLU A 123 -13.91 14.57 31.93
CA GLU A 123 -14.14 15.53 33.01
C GLU A 123 -13.61 15.05 34.35
N GLN A 124 -13.60 13.72 34.56
CA GLN A 124 -13.20 13.12 35.84
C GLN A 124 -11.69 12.99 35.98
N ILE A 125 -10.92 13.18 34.90
CA ILE A 125 -9.45 13.19 34.92
C ILE A 125 -8.91 14.55 35.39
N VAL A 126 -9.67 15.62 35.18
CA VAL A 126 -9.31 16.97 35.64
C VAL A 126 -9.02 17.00 37.14
N GLY A 127 -7.89 17.58 37.52
CA GLY A 127 -7.48 17.70 38.94
C GLY A 127 -6.57 16.58 39.44
N HIS A 128 -6.39 15.49 38.67
CA HIS A 128 -5.43 14.45 38.98
C HIS A 128 -4.03 14.79 38.48
N LYS A 129 -3.00 14.21 39.08
CA LYS A 129 -1.58 14.42 38.75
C LYS A 129 -0.98 13.17 38.13
N LYS A 130 0.12 13.39 37.40
CA LYS A 130 0.94 12.29 36.90
C LYS A 130 1.25 11.27 37.99
N GLY A 131 1.00 9.99 37.72
CA GLY A 131 1.19 8.87 38.64
C GLY A 131 -0.03 8.51 39.51
N ASP A 132 -1.07 9.33 39.48
CA ASP A 132 -2.30 9.04 40.23
C ASP A 132 -2.99 7.79 39.68
N LYS A 133 -3.58 7.02 40.59
CA LYS A 133 -4.45 5.88 40.30
C LYS A 133 -5.81 6.12 40.97
N PHE A 134 -6.85 6.10 40.17
CA PHE A 134 -8.18 6.43 40.64
C PHE A 134 -9.26 5.71 39.84
N ASP A 135 -10.45 5.59 40.41
CA ASP A 135 -11.61 5.03 39.73
C ASP A 135 -12.56 6.16 39.35
N ILE A 136 -13.16 6.03 38.17
CA ILE A 136 -14.24 6.90 37.68
C ILE A 136 -15.45 6.06 37.32
N GLU A 137 -16.64 6.66 37.40
CA GLU A 137 -17.88 6.03 36.96
C GLU A 137 -18.46 6.84 35.77
N VAL A 138 -18.82 6.13 34.71
CA VAL A 138 -19.53 6.70 33.56
C VAL A 138 -20.76 5.87 33.23
N LYS A 139 -21.80 6.53 32.73
CA LYS A 139 -22.98 5.85 32.22
C LYS A 139 -23.01 5.89 30.72
N PHE A 140 -23.04 4.73 30.07
CA PHE A 140 -23.20 4.64 28.61
C PHE A 140 -24.55 5.23 28.19
N PRO A 141 -24.63 5.91 27.01
CA PRO A 141 -25.90 6.33 26.43
C PRO A 141 -26.87 5.15 26.25
N ASP A 142 -28.17 5.43 26.35
CA ASP A 142 -29.18 4.37 26.16
C ASP A 142 -29.25 3.83 24.74
N ASP A 143 -28.75 4.61 23.75
CA ASP A 143 -28.61 4.29 22.34
C ASP A 143 -27.19 3.93 21.93
N TYR A 144 -26.34 3.53 22.89
CA TYR A 144 -24.97 3.14 22.61
C TYR A 144 -24.92 1.95 21.63
N SER A 145 -24.04 2.02 20.65
CA SER A 145 -23.97 1.04 19.54
C SER A 145 -23.77 -0.40 20.00
N GLU A 146 -23.00 -0.61 21.07
CA GLU A 146 -22.87 -1.92 21.71
C GLU A 146 -24.02 -2.15 22.71
N SER A 147 -25.02 -2.90 22.29
CA SER A 147 -26.24 -3.12 23.02
C SER A 147 -26.04 -3.74 24.42
N THR A 148 -24.94 -4.48 24.60
CA THR A 148 -24.58 -5.10 25.89
C THR A 148 -24.10 -4.07 26.91
N LEU A 149 -23.74 -2.86 26.50
CA LEU A 149 -23.28 -1.74 27.32
C LEU A 149 -24.30 -0.61 27.41
N ALA A 150 -25.25 -0.50 26.47
CA ALA A 150 -26.24 0.57 26.40
C ALA A 150 -26.98 0.77 27.75
N GLY A 151 -27.00 2.02 28.25
CA GLY A 151 -27.62 2.43 29.50
C GLY A 151 -26.94 1.94 30.80
N LYS A 152 -25.87 1.15 30.71
CA LYS A 152 -25.15 0.61 31.85
C LYS A 152 -24.14 1.59 32.43
N VAL A 153 -23.87 1.43 33.71
CA VAL A 153 -22.79 2.12 34.43
C VAL A 153 -21.55 1.26 34.39
N ALA A 154 -20.43 1.87 33.98
CA ALA A 154 -19.11 1.25 34.03
C ALA A 154 -18.20 1.99 35.00
N THR A 155 -17.39 1.23 35.73
CA THR A 155 -16.28 1.75 36.54
C THR A 155 -14.99 1.54 35.78
N PHE A 156 -14.23 2.61 35.58
CA PHE A 156 -12.88 2.58 34.95
C PHE A 156 -11.83 2.86 36.03
N SER A 157 -10.91 1.91 36.20
CA SER A 157 -9.69 2.12 36.98
C SER A 157 -8.64 2.73 36.07
N ILE A 158 -8.21 3.95 36.38
CA ILE A 158 -7.29 4.76 35.56
C ILE A 158 -5.95 4.90 36.25
N THR A 159 -4.86 4.82 35.47
CA THR A 159 -3.54 5.29 35.87
C THR A 159 -3.18 6.46 34.95
N LEU A 160 -2.86 7.62 35.50
CA LEU A 160 -2.45 8.80 34.75
C LEU A 160 -0.92 8.78 34.57
N ASN A 161 -0.45 8.37 33.40
CA ASN A 161 0.97 8.18 33.11
C ASN A 161 1.70 9.50 32.79
N GLY A 162 1.00 10.45 32.14
CA GLY A 162 1.58 11.74 31.77
C GLY A 162 0.52 12.80 31.48
N ILE A 163 0.91 14.06 31.61
CA ILE A 163 0.10 15.22 31.27
C ILE A 163 0.93 16.05 30.30
N TYR A 164 0.36 16.47 29.17
CA TYR A 164 1.07 17.17 28.11
C TYR A 164 0.29 18.39 27.63
N GLU A 165 1.01 19.46 27.37
CA GLU A 165 0.56 20.53 26.49
C GLU A 165 0.98 20.16 25.07
N VAL A 166 0.03 20.18 24.14
CA VAL A 166 0.27 19.93 22.72
C VAL A 166 0.39 21.28 22.03
N SER A 167 1.52 21.49 21.35
CA SER A 167 1.74 22.73 20.59
C SER A 167 0.85 22.77 19.35
N ASP A 168 0.30 23.94 19.06
CA ASP A 168 -0.38 24.26 17.81
C ASP A 168 0.61 24.78 16.73
N ASP A 169 1.92 24.58 16.94
CA ASP A 169 2.96 25.01 16.00
C ASP A 169 2.75 24.36 14.63
N THR A 170 2.94 25.15 13.61
CA THR A 170 2.83 24.74 12.20
C THR A 170 4.18 24.42 11.56
N GLU A 171 5.26 24.62 12.32
CA GLU A 171 6.64 24.39 11.88
C GLU A 171 7.35 23.47 12.87
N ILE A 172 8.14 22.53 12.36
CA ILE A 172 8.97 21.68 13.19
C ILE A 172 10.18 22.44 13.73
N THR A 173 10.64 22.06 14.91
CA THR A 173 11.83 22.57 15.57
C THR A 173 12.86 21.45 15.75
N ASP A 174 14.11 21.81 16.04
CA ASP A 174 15.14 20.81 16.37
C ASP A 174 14.76 19.97 17.60
N GLU A 175 13.97 20.54 18.51
CA GLU A 175 13.45 19.82 19.68
C GLU A 175 12.43 18.75 19.24
N TRP A 176 11.52 19.09 18.31
CA TRP A 176 10.60 18.12 17.74
C TRP A 176 11.35 17.01 17.02
N VAL A 177 12.38 17.34 16.22
CA VAL A 177 13.19 16.36 15.49
C VAL A 177 13.84 15.37 16.45
N LYS A 178 14.46 15.84 17.52
CA LYS A 178 15.10 14.97 18.56
C LYS A 178 14.11 14.05 19.27
N GLN A 179 12.84 14.41 19.32
CA GLN A 179 11.80 13.56 19.92
C GLN A 179 11.22 12.54 18.95
N ASN A 180 11.32 12.79 17.63
CA ASN A 180 10.60 12.02 16.61
C ASN A 180 11.50 11.39 15.53
N SER A 181 12.81 11.63 15.57
CA SER A 181 13.81 11.00 14.69
C SER A 181 14.86 10.27 15.52
N ASP A 182 15.23 9.08 15.07
CA ASP A 182 16.31 8.29 15.68
C ASP A 182 17.70 8.71 15.17
N THR A 183 17.76 9.48 14.07
CA THR A 183 18.97 9.73 13.30
C THR A 183 19.29 11.21 13.13
N ALA A 184 18.29 12.07 12.93
CA ALA A 184 18.44 13.51 12.79
C ALA A 184 18.38 14.22 14.14
N GLU A 185 19.19 15.27 14.31
CA GLU A 185 19.18 16.15 15.50
C GLU A 185 18.64 17.55 15.17
N THR A 186 18.61 17.92 13.89
CA THR A 186 18.18 19.25 13.42
C THR A 186 17.11 19.13 12.33
N VAL A 187 16.33 20.20 12.16
CA VAL A 187 15.32 20.31 11.11
C VAL A 187 15.93 20.12 9.71
N GLU A 188 17.12 20.65 9.49
CA GLU A 188 17.80 20.54 8.19
C GLU A 188 18.22 19.10 7.89
N GLU A 189 18.78 18.40 8.87
CA GLU A 189 19.12 16.96 8.74
C GLU A 189 17.87 16.13 8.48
N PHE A 190 16.79 16.39 9.20
CA PHE A 190 15.54 15.68 9.01
C PHE A 190 14.93 15.90 7.61
N LYS A 191 14.96 17.13 7.10
CA LYS A 191 14.54 17.44 5.73
C LYS A 191 15.38 16.71 4.68
N GLU A 192 16.69 16.61 4.90
CA GLU A 192 17.58 15.90 3.97
C GLU A 192 17.35 14.37 4.02
N GLU A 193 17.05 13.80 5.19
CA GLU A 193 16.63 12.40 5.30
C GLU A 193 15.33 12.14 4.52
N ILE A 194 14.32 13.00 4.71
CA ILE A 194 13.05 12.91 3.96
C ILE A 194 13.32 13.00 2.46
N ARG A 195 14.12 13.99 2.04
CA ARG A 195 14.50 14.16 0.64
C ARG A 195 15.15 12.93 0.05
N THR A 196 16.08 12.33 0.79
CA THR A 196 16.77 11.11 0.39
C THR A 196 15.81 9.94 0.26
N LYS A 197 14.98 9.70 1.27
CA LYS A 197 13.95 8.64 1.24
C LYS A 197 12.97 8.82 0.08
N MET A 198 12.53 10.06 -0.19
CA MET A 198 11.64 10.35 -1.32
C MET A 198 12.30 10.05 -2.66
N LYS A 199 13.58 10.44 -2.85
CA LYS A 199 14.34 10.12 -4.06
C LYS A 199 14.50 8.63 -4.27
N GLU A 200 14.84 7.90 -3.23
CA GLU A 200 14.99 6.44 -3.27
C GLU A 200 13.67 5.75 -3.61
N ASN A 201 12.57 6.18 -2.99
CA ASN A 201 11.24 5.65 -3.28
C ASN A 201 10.80 5.95 -4.72
N ASN A 202 11.01 7.19 -5.21
CA ASN A 202 10.68 7.57 -6.58
C ASN A 202 11.50 6.76 -7.59
N GLU A 203 12.80 6.56 -7.35
CA GLU A 203 13.65 5.75 -8.25
C GLU A 203 13.27 4.27 -8.18
N SER A 204 12.96 3.73 -7.00
CA SER A 204 12.47 2.35 -6.84
C SER A 204 11.15 2.13 -7.58
N THR A 205 10.21 3.06 -7.46
CA THR A 205 8.93 3.02 -8.19
C THR A 205 9.16 3.09 -9.69
N ARG A 206 9.99 4.03 -10.14
CA ARG A 206 10.35 4.18 -11.54
C ARG A 206 11.00 2.91 -12.11
N GLN A 207 11.94 2.33 -11.38
CA GLN A 207 12.60 1.07 -11.77
C GLN A 207 11.59 -0.07 -11.90
N SER A 208 10.66 -0.21 -10.96
CA SER A 208 9.61 -1.22 -11.02
C SER A 208 8.69 -1.02 -12.22
N GLN A 209 8.34 0.22 -12.55
CA GLN A 209 7.55 0.54 -13.75
C GLN A 209 8.30 0.19 -15.02
N LEU A 210 9.57 0.56 -15.15
CA LEU A 210 10.41 0.20 -16.30
C LEU A 210 10.55 -1.31 -16.46
N GLN A 211 10.70 -2.05 -15.35
CA GLN A 211 10.75 -3.52 -15.39
C GLN A 211 9.43 -4.12 -15.87
N SER A 212 8.30 -3.56 -15.43
CA SER A 212 6.98 -3.99 -15.88
C SER A 212 6.79 -3.74 -17.38
N GLU A 213 7.10 -2.53 -17.85
CA GLU A 213 7.00 -2.15 -19.26
C GLU A 213 7.85 -3.05 -20.17
N VAL A 214 9.09 -3.33 -19.77
CA VAL A 214 9.98 -4.14 -20.61
C VAL A 214 9.58 -5.61 -20.65
N LEU A 215 9.00 -6.15 -19.56
CA LEU A 215 8.46 -7.51 -19.54
C LEU A 215 7.16 -7.61 -20.35
N GLU A 216 6.34 -6.57 -20.36
CA GLU A 216 5.16 -6.49 -21.22
C GLU A 216 5.58 -6.45 -22.70
N ALA A 217 6.51 -5.56 -23.04
CA ALA A 217 7.07 -5.47 -24.39
C ALA A 217 7.77 -6.78 -24.84
N LEU A 218 8.39 -7.52 -23.90
CA LEU A 218 8.88 -8.87 -24.18
C LEU A 218 7.73 -9.81 -24.50
N SER A 219 6.67 -9.82 -23.68
CA SER A 219 5.53 -10.73 -23.83
C SER A 219 4.84 -10.57 -25.18
N GLU A 220 4.75 -9.36 -25.71
CA GLU A 220 4.24 -9.11 -27.06
C GLU A 220 5.08 -9.74 -28.17
N GLN A 221 6.35 -10.04 -27.90
CA GLN A 221 7.26 -10.68 -28.85
C GLN A 221 7.30 -12.21 -28.72
N VAL A 222 6.46 -12.78 -27.83
CA VAL A 222 6.44 -14.21 -27.51
C VAL A 222 5.30 -14.91 -28.25
N GLU A 223 5.65 -15.94 -29.00
CA GLU A 223 4.71 -16.89 -29.57
C GLU A 223 4.73 -18.19 -28.75
N VAL A 224 3.60 -18.57 -28.17
CA VAL A 224 3.45 -19.81 -27.41
C VAL A 224 3.17 -20.96 -28.37
N LYS A 225 3.99 -22.01 -28.30
CA LYS A 225 3.82 -23.25 -29.07
C LYS A 225 2.93 -24.26 -28.32
N LYS A 226 3.16 -24.34 -27.03
CA LYS A 226 2.36 -25.13 -26.08
C LYS A 226 2.64 -24.67 -24.66
N TYR A 227 1.70 -24.83 -23.79
CA TYR A 227 1.91 -24.67 -22.35
C TYR A 227 2.36 -25.99 -21.71
N PRO A 228 3.19 -25.97 -20.65
CA PRO A 228 3.42 -27.11 -19.79
C PRO A 228 2.11 -27.61 -19.18
N ASP A 229 2.02 -28.93 -18.97
CA ASP A 229 0.82 -29.54 -18.40
C ASP A 229 0.57 -29.04 -16.97
N GLY A 230 -0.61 -28.45 -16.72
CA GLY A 230 -1.05 -27.97 -15.41
C GLY A 230 -0.58 -26.56 -15.03
N ASP A 231 0.36 -25.94 -15.75
CA ASP A 231 0.87 -24.61 -15.38
C ASP A 231 -0.25 -23.55 -15.50
N VAL A 232 -1.02 -23.55 -16.57
CA VAL A 232 -2.14 -22.61 -16.75
C VAL A 232 -3.23 -22.83 -15.71
N ASP A 233 -3.52 -24.09 -15.37
CA ASP A 233 -4.53 -24.40 -14.35
C ASP A 233 -4.07 -23.95 -12.95
N LYS A 234 -2.77 -24.09 -12.63
CA LYS A 234 -2.19 -23.60 -11.38
C LYS A 234 -2.33 -22.08 -11.26
N GLU A 235 -1.96 -21.33 -12.31
CA GLU A 235 -2.07 -19.88 -12.33
C GLU A 235 -3.55 -19.43 -12.29
N TYR A 236 -4.43 -20.11 -13.01
CA TYR A 236 -5.87 -19.85 -12.95
C TYR A 236 -6.41 -19.99 -11.51
N GLN A 237 -6.05 -21.09 -10.83
CA GLN A 237 -6.47 -21.33 -9.46
C GLN A 237 -5.95 -20.25 -8.51
N ALA A 238 -4.72 -19.80 -8.68
CA ALA A 238 -4.15 -18.73 -7.87
C ALA A 238 -4.94 -17.40 -8.04
N VAL A 239 -5.37 -17.09 -9.27
CA VAL A 239 -6.23 -15.91 -9.53
C VAL A 239 -7.60 -16.08 -8.87
N GLU A 240 -8.22 -17.24 -8.98
CA GLU A 240 -9.54 -17.53 -8.40
C GLU A 240 -9.48 -17.48 -6.86
N ASP A 241 -8.45 -18.10 -6.25
CA ASP A 241 -8.23 -18.09 -4.80
C ASP A 241 -8.03 -16.67 -4.26
N TYR A 242 -7.26 -15.84 -4.97
CA TYR A 242 -7.04 -14.44 -4.58
C TYR A 242 -8.36 -13.65 -4.50
N TYR A 243 -9.19 -13.70 -5.53
CA TYR A 243 -10.46 -12.98 -5.54
C TYR A 243 -11.49 -13.59 -4.59
N THR A 244 -11.45 -14.90 -4.38
CA THR A 244 -12.30 -15.58 -3.38
C THR A 244 -11.95 -15.13 -1.97
N ALA A 245 -10.66 -15.05 -1.63
CA ALA A 245 -10.22 -14.54 -0.33
C ALA A 245 -10.62 -13.07 -0.13
N TYR A 246 -10.57 -12.28 -1.20
CA TYR A 246 -11.02 -10.89 -1.18
C TYR A 246 -12.53 -10.78 -0.89
N ALA A 247 -13.37 -11.58 -1.57
CA ALA A 247 -14.81 -11.64 -1.32
C ALA A 247 -15.10 -12.00 0.15
N GLN A 248 -14.39 -12.98 0.71
CA GLN A 248 -14.52 -13.39 2.11
C GLN A 248 -14.18 -12.25 3.09
N GLN A 249 -13.15 -11.44 2.78
CA GLN A 249 -12.79 -10.28 3.61
C GLN A 249 -13.93 -9.23 3.67
N TYR A 250 -14.73 -9.12 2.61
CA TYR A 250 -15.94 -8.29 2.58
C TYR A 250 -17.18 -9.00 3.13
N GLY A 251 -17.06 -10.24 3.59
CA GLY A 251 -18.19 -11.04 4.09
C GLY A 251 -19.22 -11.38 3.01
N MET A 252 -18.77 -11.51 1.76
CA MET A 252 -19.63 -11.74 0.59
C MET A 252 -19.38 -13.11 -0.04
N GLU A 253 -20.43 -13.66 -0.68
CA GLU A 253 -20.26 -14.77 -1.60
C GLU A 253 -19.50 -14.30 -2.86
N PHE A 254 -18.71 -15.19 -3.47
CA PHE A 254 -17.86 -14.85 -4.61
C PHE A 254 -18.64 -14.25 -5.79
N ALA A 255 -19.78 -14.83 -6.15
CA ALA A 255 -20.62 -14.34 -7.24
C ALA A 255 -21.13 -12.91 -6.98
N ASP A 256 -21.60 -12.64 -5.75
CA ASP A 256 -22.09 -11.32 -5.34
C ASP A 256 -20.98 -10.27 -5.35
N PHE A 257 -19.78 -10.66 -4.93
CA PHE A 257 -18.60 -9.80 -4.99
C PHE A 257 -18.24 -9.43 -6.43
N LEU A 258 -18.21 -10.40 -7.35
CA LEU A 258 -17.93 -10.16 -8.76
C LEU A 258 -18.96 -9.21 -9.40
N GLU A 259 -20.25 -9.40 -9.11
CA GLU A 259 -21.31 -8.55 -9.65
C GLU A 259 -21.21 -7.13 -9.07
N THR A 260 -21.05 -7.00 -7.76
CA THR A 260 -21.10 -5.71 -7.05
C THR A 260 -19.86 -4.84 -7.34
N TYR A 261 -18.66 -5.40 -7.26
CA TYR A 261 -17.41 -4.63 -7.33
C TYR A 261 -16.74 -4.67 -8.69
N MET A 262 -16.91 -5.75 -9.44
CA MET A 262 -16.27 -5.93 -10.74
C MET A 262 -17.23 -5.81 -11.92
N ASN A 263 -18.55 -5.76 -11.67
CA ASN A 263 -19.62 -5.71 -12.67
C ASN A 263 -19.43 -6.83 -13.72
N MET A 264 -19.16 -8.04 -13.27
CA MET A 264 -18.97 -9.20 -14.14
C MET A 264 -19.65 -10.45 -13.57
N THR A 265 -19.98 -11.40 -14.44
CA THR A 265 -20.47 -12.72 -14.06
C THR A 265 -19.33 -13.67 -13.74
N GLU A 266 -19.62 -14.79 -13.06
CA GLU A 266 -18.60 -15.84 -12.86
C GLU A 266 -18.02 -16.39 -14.17
N ASP A 267 -18.85 -16.50 -15.23
CA ASP A 267 -18.39 -16.97 -16.53
C ASP A 267 -17.44 -15.96 -17.20
N ASP A 268 -17.72 -14.66 -17.07
CA ASP A 268 -16.80 -13.60 -17.55
C ASP A 268 -15.51 -13.62 -16.75
N PHE A 269 -15.60 -13.83 -15.43
CA PHE A 269 -14.43 -13.98 -14.57
C PHE A 269 -13.58 -15.17 -15.00
N LYS A 270 -14.16 -16.35 -15.15
CA LYS A 270 -13.43 -17.58 -15.58
C LYS A 270 -12.68 -17.36 -16.90
N LYS A 271 -13.32 -16.70 -17.85
CA LYS A 271 -12.67 -16.39 -19.13
C LYS A 271 -11.48 -15.45 -18.94
N LYS A 272 -11.66 -14.34 -18.21
CA LYS A 272 -10.58 -13.39 -17.97
C LYS A 272 -9.46 -13.94 -17.10
N ALA A 273 -9.80 -14.69 -16.05
CA ALA A 273 -8.83 -15.36 -15.20
C ALA A 273 -7.96 -16.35 -15.99
N LYS A 274 -8.56 -17.05 -16.95
CA LYS A 274 -7.82 -17.93 -17.85
C LYS A 274 -6.88 -17.15 -18.78
N GLU A 275 -7.33 -16.04 -19.35
CA GLU A 275 -6.50 -15.16 -20.18
C GLU A 275 -5.31 -14.62 -19.36
N VAL A 276 -5.54 -14.22 -18.10
CA VAL A 276 -4.49 -13.77 -17.18
C VAL A 276 -3.51 -14.89 -16.86
N ALA A 277 -4.00 -16.10 -16.60
CA ALA A 277 -3.17 -17.27 -16.33
C ALA A 277 -2.29 -17.66 -17.53
N GLU A 278 -2.86 -17.67 -18.73
CA GLU A 278 -2.11 -17.93 -19.97
C GLU A 278 -1.02 -16.89 -20.19
N GLU A 279 -1.30 -15.59 -19.93
CA GLU A 279 -0.32 -14.51 -20.06
C GLU A 279 0.78 -14.62 -18.98
N SER A 280 0.43 -14.98 -17.75
CA SER A 280 1.40 -15.23 -16.66
C SER A 280 2.37 -16.36 -17.04
N VAL A 281 1.85 -17.50 -17.48
CA VAL A 281 2.68 -18.63 -17.90
C VAL A 281 3.53 -18.26 -19.12
N LYS A 282 3.00 -17.53 -20.09
CA LYS A 282 3.75 -17.04 -21.26
C LYS A 282 4.95 -16.19 -20.84
N LYS A 283 4.75 -15.22 -19.94
CA LYS A 283 5.82 -14.36 -19.39
C LYS A 283 6.87 -15.18 -18.63
N LYS A 284 6.44 -16.12 -17.79
CA LYS A 284 7.32 -17.05 -17.06
C LYS A 284 8.21 -17.83 -18.02
N LEU A 285 7.63 -18.50 -19.03
CA LEU A 285 8.37 -19.30 -20.02
C LEU A 285 9.37 -18.45 -20.81
N ALA A 286 9.00 -17.23 -21.18
CA ALA A 286 9.89 -16.31 -21.88
C ALA A 286 11.08 -15.91 -20.98
N CYS A 287 10.83 -15.59 -19.72
CA CYS A 287 11.88 -15.25 -18.76
C CYS A 287 12.83 -16.44 -18.52
N GLU A 288 12.30 -17.65 -18.31
CA GLU A 288 13.10 -18.86 -18.14
C GLU A 288 13.99 -19.16 -19.35
N LEU A 289 13.41 -19.06 -20.56
CA LEU A 289 14.17 -19.27 -21.80
C LEU A 289 15.30 -18.24 -21.93
N LEU A 290 14.99 -16.97 -21.69
CA LEU A 290 15.97 -15.87 -21.81
C LEU A 290 17.07 -16.00 -20.76
N ALA A 291 16.68 -16.25 -19.50
CA ALA A 291 17.61 -16.43 -18.40
C ALA A 291 18.59 -17.58 -18.65
N LYS A 292 18.08 -18.72 -19.06
CA LYS A 292 18.89 -19.90 -19.41
C LYS A 292 19.87 -19.60 -20.55
N LYS A 293 19.41 -18.94 -21.62
CA LYS A 293 20.23 -18.63 -22.81
C LYS A 293 21.27 -17.55 -22.54
N LYS A 294 20.98 -16.61 -21.64
CA LYS A 294 21.85 -15.48 -21.29
C LYS A 294 22.63 -15.68 -19.99
N LYS A 295 22.36 -16.80 -19.27
CA LYS A 295 22.98 -17.13 -17.98
C LYS A 295 22.72 -16.04 -16.94
N LEU A 296 21.43 -15.64 -16.80
CA LEU A 296 20.98 -14.62 -15.87
C LEU A 296 20.47 -15.23 -14.55
N GLU A 297 20.47 -16.56 -14.43
CA GLU A 297 20.10 -17.24 -13.19
C GLU A 297 21.07 -16.82 -12.08
N PRO A 298 20.58 -16.28 -10.95
CA PRO A 298 21.42 -15.89 -9.84
C PRO A 298 22.12 -17.12 -9.23
N SER A 299 23.34 -16.94 -8.77
CA SER A 299 23.99 -17.95 -7.92
C SER A 299 23.23 -18.08 -6.59
N ASP A 300 23.42 -19.19 -5.87
CA ASP A 300 22.78 -19.40 -4.57
C ASP A 300 23.02 -18.24 -3.61
N LYS A 301 24.22 -17.66 -3.61
CA LYS A 301 24.55 -16.50 -2.76
C LYS A 301 23.80 -15.24 -3.16
N GLU A 302 23.67 -14.98 -4.46
CA GLU A 302 22.92 -13.82 -4.96
C GLU A 302 21.43 -14.00 -4.71
N TYR A 303 20.93 -15.23 -4.87
CA TYR A 303 19.57 -15.58 -4.55
C TYR A 303 19.23 -15.30 -3.07
N GLU A 304 20.02 -15.85 -2.13
CA GLU A 304 19.79 -15.62 -0.71
C GLU A 304 19.81 -14.12 -0.35
N LYS A 305 20.76 -13.37 -0.90
CA LYS A 305 20.80 -11.91 -0.70
C LYS A 305 19.53 -11.21 -1.22
N LYS A 306 19.00 -11.64 -2.36
CA LYS A 306 17.76 -11.09 -2.90
C LYS A 306 16.55 -11.43 -2.04
N VAL A 307 16.51 -12.63 -1.48
CA VAL A 307 15.45 -13.03 -0.55
C VAL A 307 15.48 -12.15 0.72
N GLU A 308 16.67 -11.88 1.27
CA GLU A 308 16.85 -10.94 2.39
C GLU A 308 16.34 -9.52 2.03
N GLU A 309 16.73 -8.99 0.86
CA GLU A 309 16.29 -7.69 0.37
C GLU A 309 14.74 -7.62 0.19
N TYR A 310 14.13 -8.70 -0.28
CA TYR A 310 12.66 -8.74 -0.44
C TYR A 310 11.92 -8.86 0.88
N ALA A 311 12.42 -9.66 1.82
CA ALA A 311 11.87 -9.76 3.16
C ALA A 311 11.87 -8.40 3.87
N GLU A 312 13.01 -7.69 3.83
CA GLU A 312 13.15 -6.34 4.39
C GLU A 312 12.19 -5.34 3.73
N LYS A 313 12.16 -5.27 2.39
CA LYS A 313 11.26 -4.37 1.65
C LYS A 313 9.78 -4.64 1.90
N ALA A 314 9.42 -5.89 2.12
CA ALA A 314 8.04 -6.29 2.42
C ALA A 314 7.69 -6.14 3.92
N GLY A 315 8.62 -5.67 4.75
CA GLY A 315 8.39 -5.41 6.18
C GLY A 315 8.32 -6.66 7.05
N TYR A 316 8.92 -7.77 6.62
CA TYR A 316 9.00 -8.98 7.44
C TYR A 316 10.14 -8.86 8.45
N GLU A 317 9.92 -9.39 9.67
CA GLU A 317 10.91 -9.36 10.75
C GLU A 317 12.15 -10.18 10.39
N ASP A 318 11.98 -11.28 9.64
CA ASP A 318 13.05 -12.15 9.19
C ASP A 318 12.69 -12.89 7.87
N VAL A 319 13.71 -13.50 7.27
CA VAL A 319 13.60 -14.27 6.03
C VAL A 319 12.68 -15.50 6.19
N ASP A 320 12.66 -16.13 7.38
CA ASP A 320 11.85 -17.32 7.63
C ASP A 320 10.35 -16.97 7.61
N ALA A 321 9.97 -15.81 8.14
CA ALA A 321 8.60 -15.30 8.08
C ALA A 321 8.18 -15.02 6.63
N PHE A 322 9.07 -14.40 5.83
CA PHE A 322 8.84 -14.17 4.41
C PHE A 322 8.66 -15.48 3.62
N ARG A 323 9.54 -16.47 3.83
CA ARG A 323 9.45 -17.80 3.17
C ARG A 323 8.21 -18.62 3.59
N LYS A 324 7.60 -18.34 4.73
CA LYS A 324 6.32 -18.92 5.13
C LYS A 324 5.13 -18.29 4.41
N ALA A 325 5.24 -17.00 4.07
CA ALA A 325 4.18 -16.26 3.38
C ALA A 325 4.17 -16.52 1.86
N TYR A 326 5.34 -16.80 1.27
CA TYR A 326 5.49 -17.02 -0.16
C TYR A 326 6.21 -18.35 -0.43
N ASP A 327 5.70 -19.13 -1.37
CA ASP A 327 6.35 -20.37 -1.78
C ASP A 327 7.67 -20.10 -2.54
N GLU A 328 8.59 -21.05 -2.42
CA GLU A 328 9.95 -20.94 -2.97
C GLU A 328 9.96 -20.74 -4.50
N ASP A 329 9.02 -21.34 -5.23
CA ASP A 329 8.94 -21.23 -6.69
C ASP A 329 8.52 -19.83 -7.10
N THR A 330 7.59 -19.21 -6.36
CA THR A 330 7.16 -17.81 -6.55
C THR A 330 8.32 -16.85 -6.30
N ILE A 331 9.07 -17.05 -5.21
CA ILE A 331 10.23 -16.20 -4.89
C ILE A 331 11.28 -16.30 -6.01
N ARG A 332 11.61 -17.54 -6.45
CA ARG A 332 12.57 -17.77 -7.53
C ARG A 332 12.14 -17.15 -8.85
N ALA A 333 10.87 -17.31 -9.21
CA ALA A 333 10.32 -16.73 -10.43
C ALA A 333 10.40 -15.21 -10.41
N THR A 334 10.09 -14.57 -9.28
CA THR A 334 10.15 -13.11 -9.12
C THR A 334 11.59 -12.58 -9.27
N ILE A 335 12.56 -13.22 -8.60
CA ILE A 335 13.98 -12.86 -8.70
C ILE A 335 14.49 -13.04 -10.14
N LEU A 336 14.08 -14.12 -10.79
CA LEU A 336 14.46 -14.39 -12.18
C LEU A 336 13.88 -13.35 -13.13
N GLN A 337 12.60 -12.99 -12.97
CA GLN A 337 11.95 -11.94 -13.75
C GLN A 337 12.64 -10.58 -13.58
N GLU A 338 13.02 -10.21 -12.35
CA GLU A 338 13.82 -9.00 -12.11
C GLU A 338 15.14 -9.02 -12.85
N ALA A 339 15.88 -10.13 -12.80
CA ALA A 339 17.16 -10.26 -13.50
C ALA A 339 17.00 -10.15 -15.02
N VAL A 340 15.95 -10.77 -15.58
CA VAL A 340 15.60 -10.69 -17.00
C VAL A 340 15.19 -9.28 -17.38
N ALA A 341 14.34 -8.63 -16.61
CA ALA A 341 13.91 -7.26 -16.86
C ALA A 341 15.11 -6.29 -16.91
N ASN A 342 16.01 -6.38 -15.91
CA ASN A 342 17.22 -5.56 -15.87
C ASN A 342 18.11 -5.78 -17.11
N TYR A 343 18.29 -7.01 -17.53
CA TYR A 343 19.03 -7.33 -18.78
C TYR A 343 18.37 -6.73 -20.02
N LEU A 344 17.04 -6.78 -20.11
CA LEU A 344 16.30 -6.23 -21.25
C LEU A 344 16.39 -4.71 -21.30
N LEU A 345 16.32 -4.06 -20.12
CA LEU A 345 16.41 -2.60 -20.00
C LEU A 345 17.74 -2.04 -20.51
N GLU A 346 18.85 -2.80 -20.42
CA GLU A 346 20.15 -2.35 -20.95
C GLU A 346 20.11 -1.99 -22.45
N SER A 347 19.20 -2.60 -23.21
CA SER A 347 19.08 -2.40 -24.66
C SER A 347 17.72 -1.88 -25.09
N SER A 348 16.80 -1.60 -24.19
CA SER A 348 15.48 -1.06 -24.49
C SER A 348 15.56 0.42 -24.90
N VAL A 349 14.54 0.88 -25.60
CA VAL A 349 14.40 2.28 -26.04
C VAL A 349 13.12 2.82 -25.45
N GLN A 350 13.23 3.86 -24.64
CA GLN A 350 12.07 4.56 -24.12
C GLN A 350 11.51 5.49 -25.21
N VAL A 351 10.21 5.42 -25.45
CA VAL A 351 9.47 6.23 -26.42
C VAL A 351 8.35 6.96 -25.69
N GLU A 352 8.05 8.17 -26.11
CA GLU A 352 6.92 8.93 -25.58
C GLU A 352 5.63 8.11 -25.71
N ALA A 353 4.77 8.14 -24.68
CA ALA A 353 3.45 7.56 -24.77
C ALA A 353 2.69 8.17 -25.95
N ALA A 354 2.11 7.34 -26.82
CA ALA A 354 1.30 7.83 -27.93
C ALA A 354 0.22 8.76 -27.37
N SER A 355 0.30 10.06 -27.68
CA SER A 355 -0.70 11.04 -27.26
C SER A 355 -2.04 10.60 -27.84
N THR A 356 -2.97 10.16 -26.97
CA THR A 356 -4.37 10.02 -27.34
C THR A 356 -4.93 11.44 -27.49
N ASP A 357 -4.73 12.02 -28.67
CA ASP A 357 -5.28 13.32 -29.04
C ASP A 357 -6.81 13.18 -29.11
N ASN A 358 -7.46 13.44 -27.99
CA ASN A 358 -8.92 13.53 -27.91
C ASN A 358 -9.32 14.97 -28.20
N SER A 359 -8.96 15.46 -29.42
CA SER A 359 -9.49 16.70 -29.94
C SER A 359 -10.99 16.51 -30.15
N THR A 360 -11.78 16.84 -29.16
CA THR A 360 -13.20 17.12 -29.33
C THR A 360 -13.31 18.40 -30.15
N ASP A 361 -13.49 18.20 -31.44
CA ASP A 361 -13.96 19.23 -32.36
C ASP A 361 -15.26 19.84 -31.83
N GLY A 362 -15.12 21.04 -31.28
CA GLY A 362 -16.24 21.85 -30.79
C GLY A 362 -16.98 22.48 -31.95
N SER A 363 -17.87 21.73 -32.60
CA SER A 363 -18.84 22.31 -33.49
C SER A 363 -19.82 23.20 -32.71
N SER A 364 -19.54 24.49 -32.72
CA SER A 364 -20.46 25.55 -32.33
C SER A 364 -21.61 25.60 -33.36
N SER A 365 -22.77 25.08 -33.01
CA SER A 365 -23.98 25.43 -33.72
C SER A 365 -24.61 26.67 -33.08
N ASP A 366 -24.36 27.78 -33.74
CA ASP A 366 -25.08 29.03 -33.62
C ASP A 366 -26.58 28.78 -33.97
N ALA A 367 -27.46 29.03 -33.03
CA ALA A 367 -28.91 29.11 -33.31
C ALA A 367 -29.46 30.41 -32.75
N THR A 368 -29.36 31.40 -33.59
CA THR A 368 -30.15 32.66 -33.48
C THR A 368 -31.64 32.43 -33.70
N ASN A 369 -32.41 33.02 -32.79
CA ASN A 369 -33.74 33.67 -33.02
C ASN A 369 -34.93 32.86 -33.61
N LYS A 370 -35.93 32.72 -32.87
CA LYS A 370 -37.14 33.59 -32.80
C LYS A 370 -38.07 33.13 -31.70
#